data_b4cb5e29a01dfbf4ba3fa2d33cbce31d
#
_entry.id   b4cb5e29a01dfbf4ba3fa2d33cbce31d
#
_cell.length_a   1.000
_cell.length_b   1.000
_cell.length_c   1.000
_cell.angle_alpha   90.00
_cell.angle_beta   90.00
_cell.angle_gamma   90.00
#
_symmetry.space_group_name_H-M   'P 1'
#
loop_
_entity.id
_entity.type
_entity.pdbx_description
1 polymer ?
#
loop_
_entity_poly.entity_id
_entity_poly.type
_entity_poly.pdbx_seq_one_letter_code
_entity_poly.pdbx_strand_id
1 'polypeptide(L)'
;QLDNAHNDPSYFLNSSNTSKEKIQIEFVSANPTGPLHVGHGRGAAYGDAIGRILERLGHEVSREYYVNDAGRQIDILACSIFLRKFKCFSKNEFPESAYKGSYISEIADAIELDIGITKSEKESLIDNLPNDNEERIDTLIERIKINYPKAWSSIRDFGLSYVIRSIREDLTKFKVIFNNWFFESSLGELSDKKSEISKALAKVQKDHAYEKNGAIWLESSKFGDDKDRVIIRE
;
A
#
# COMPACT_ATOMS: atom_id res chain seq x y z
N GLN A 1 -41.64 -4.09 24.54
CA GLN A 1 -40.44 -3.89 23.67
C GLN A 1 -40.16 -5.14 22.79
N LEU A 2 -40.11 -6.34 23.36
CA LEU A 2 -39.91 -7.59 22.61
C LEU A 2 -41.04 -7.87 21.62
N ASP A 3 -42.31 -7.65 22.02
CA ASP A 3 -43.45 -7.82 21.15
C ASP A 3 -43.45 -6.83 19.97
N ASN A 4 -43.04 -5.58 20.24
CA ASN A 4 -42.89 -4.58 19.17
C ASN A 4 -41.74 -4.93 18.21
N ALA A 5 -40.64 -5.44 18.73
CA ALA A 5 -39.51 -5.89 17.91
C ALA A 5 -39.84 -7.16 17.10
N HIS A 6 -40.73 -8.03 17.60
CA HIS A 6 -41.18 -9.20 16.86
C HIS A 6 -42.10 -8.84 15.70
N ASN A 7 -42.97 -7.84 15.89
CA ASN A 7 -43.92 -7.38 14.91
C ASN A 7 -43.35 -6.36 13.91
N ASP A 8 -42.30 -5.66 14.26
CA ASP A 8 -41.55 -4.72 13.42
C ASP A 8 -40.03 -4.95 13.51
N PRO A 9 -39.43 -5.66 12.55
CA PRO A 9 -38.00 -5.83 12.51
C PRO A 9 -37.16 -4.55 12.47
N SER A 10 -37.79 -3.40 12.14
CA SER A 10 -37.16 -2.09 12.16
C SER A 10 -37.30 -1.34 13.49
N TYR A 11 -37.99 -1.93 14.48
CA TYR A 11 -38.32 -1.26 15.76
C TYR A 11 -37.09 -0.68 16.47
N PHE A 12 -35.99 -1.42 16.52
CA PHE A 12 -34.73 -0.94 17.13
C PHE A 12 -33.94 -0.02 16.21
N LEU A 13 -34.41 0.20 14.98
CA LEU A 13 -33.68 0.91 13.93
C LEU A 13 -34.29 2.29 13.67
N ASN A 14 -35.49 2.55 14.23
CA ASN A 14 -36.16 3.81 14.15
C ASN A 14 -35.69 4.75 15.26
N SER A 15 -34.37 4.93 15.45
CA SER A 15 -33.86 5.98 16.33
C SER A 15 -33.99 7.32 15.62
N SER A 16 -35.13 7.95 15.75
CA SER A 16 -35.49 9.24 15.19
C SER A 16 -34.71 10.45 15.74
N ASN A 17 -33.63 10.20 16.50
CA ASN A 17 -32.96 11.24 17.28
C ASN A 17 -31.44 11.39 17.02
N THR A 18 -30.86 10.73 16.02
CA THR A 18 -29.47 10.98 15.69
C THR A 18 -29.36 11.99 14.55
N SER A 19 -28.62 13.07 14.76
CA SER A 19 -28.20 13.95 13.67
C SER A 19 -27.49 13.10 12.61
N LYS A 20 -27.94 13.20 11.36
CA LYS A 20 -27.28 12.51 10.24
C LYS A 20 -25.87 13.08 10.07
N GLU A 21 -24.87 12.25 10.31
CA GLU A 21 -23.45 12.62 10.16
C GLU A 21 -22.86 11.96 8.92
N LYS A 22 -21.84 12.60 8.34
CA LYS A 22 -20.99 11.99 7.32
C LYS A 22 -19.81 11.35 8.02
N ILE A 23 -19.67 10.04 7.87
CA ILE A 23 -18.65 9.24 8.53
C ILE A 23 -17.80 8.53 7.47
N GLN A 24 -16.50 8.71 7.53
CA GLN A 24 -15.54 7.94 6.74
C GLN A 24 -14.93 6.86 7.61
N ILE A 25 -14.89 5.63 7.10
CA ILE A 25 -14.24 4.49 7.75
C ILE A 25 -13.16 3.97 6.82
N GLU A 26 -11.92 4.06 7.25
CA GLU A 26 -10.78 3.41 6.60
C GLU A 26 -10.52 2.07 7.28
N PHE A 27 -10.40 1.00 6.49
CA PHE A 27 -10.08 -0.33 7.02
C PHE A 27 -9.46 -1.23 5.95
N VAL A 28 -8.86 -2.34 6.37
CA VAL A 28 -7.96 -3.21 5.60
C VAL A 28 -6.68 -2.49 5.22
N SER A 29 -6.70 -1.59 4.26
CA SER A 29 -5.57 -0.76 3.80
C SER A 29 -4.23 -1.51 3.76
N ALA A 30 -4.26 -2.77 3.27
CA ALA A 30 -3.09 -3.61 3.15
C ALA A 30 -2.19 -3.08 2.04
N ASN A 31 -0.87 -3.10 2.26
CA ASN A 31 0.10 -2.73 1.24
C ASN A 31 -0.06 -3.62 0.01
N PRO A 32 -0.08 -3.05 -1.21
CA PRO A 32 -0.31 -3.81 -2.45
C PRO A 32 0.95 -4.55 -2.93
N THR A 33 1.51 -5.36 -2.03
CA THR A 33 2.73 -6.14 -2.27
C THR A 33 2.48 -7.64 -2.39
N GLY A 34 1.24 -8.06 -2.21
CA GLY A 34 0.83 -9.46 -2.33
C GLY A 34 -0.65 -9.69 -2.02
N PRO A 35 -1.11 -10.94 -2.07
CA PRO A 35 -2.50 -11.30 -1.80
C PRO A 35 -2.89 -11.05 -0.35
N LEU A 36 -4.18 -10.84 -0.12
CA LEU A 36 -4.74 -10.73 1.23
C LEU A 36 -4.61 -12.07 1.99
N HIS A 37 -4.47 -11.97 3.29
CA HIS A 37 -4.47 -13.13 4.19
C HIS A 37 -5.60 -13.02 5.23
N VAL A 38 -5.79 -14.07 6.04
CA VAL A 38 -6.89 -14.15 7.01
C VAL A 38 -6.94 -12.97 7.99
N GLY A 39 -5.79 -12.39 8.36
CA GLY A 39 -5.74 -11.19 9.20
C GLY A 39 -6.42 -9.98 8.54
N HIS A 40 -6.20 -9.78 7.23
CA HIS A 40 -6.88 -8.75 6.45
C HIS A 40 -8.39 -9.03 6.34
N GLY A 41 -8.78 -10.30 6.16
CA GLY A 41 -10.18 -10.71 6.14
C GLY A 41 -10.91 -10.39 7.44
N ARG A 42 -10.26 -10.55 8.60
CA ARG A 42 -10.81 -10.14 9.89
C ARG A 42 -11.05 -8.63 9.95
N GLY A 43 -10.07 -7.84 9.53
CA GLY A 43 -10.21 -6.37 9.45
C GLY A 43 -11.33 -5.95 8.51
N ALA A 44 -11.46 -6.63 7.36
CA ALA A 44 -12.51 -6.39 6.39
C ALA A 44 -13.92 -6.66 6.96
N ALA A 45 -14.11 -7.81 7.61
CA ALA A 45 -15.38 -8.16 8.23
C ALA A 45 -15.77 -7.19 9.35
N TYR A 46 -14.81 -6.77 10.18
CA TYR A 46 -15.03 -5.84 11.27
C TYR A 46 -15.39 -4.44 10.77
N GLY A 47 -14.62 -3.90 9.83
CA GLY A 47 -14.87 -2.57 9.26
C GLY A 47 -16.20 -2.48 8.51
N ASP A 48 -16.53 -3.51 7.70
CA ASP A 48 -17.80 -3.56 6.99
C ASP A 48 -19.00 -3.68 7.96
N ALA A 49 -18.87 -4.48 9.03
CA ALA A 49 -19.92 -4.58 10.06
C ALA A 49 -20.18 -3.24 10.76
N ILE A 50 -19.12 -2.50 11.12
CA ILE A 50 -19.27 -1.14 11.69
C ILE A 50 -19.97 -0.22 10.68
N GLY A 51 -19.53 -0.22 9.42
CA GLY A 51 -20.14 0.58 8.38
C GLY A 51 -21.63 0.33 8.23
N ARG A 52 -22.03 -0.94 8.19
CA ARG A 52 -23.45 -1.33 8.10
C ARG A 52 -24.28 -0.91 9.33
N ILE A 53 -23.70 -1.00 10.54
CA ILE A 53 -24.36 -0.54 11.76
C ILE A 53 -24.59 0.96 11.71
N LEU A 54 -23.60 1.75 11.33
CA LEU A 54 -23.70 3.21 11.24
C LEU A 54 -24.70 3.65 10.16
N GLU A 55 -24.68 2.99 8.98
CA GLU A 55 -25.70 3.20 7.95
C GLU A 55 -27.11 2.92 8.46
N ARG A 56 -27.25 1.86 9.25
CA ARG A 56 -28.52 1.47 9.85
C ARG A 56 -29.00 2.48 10.91
N LEU A 57 -28.07 3.15 11.58
CA LEU A 57 -28.38 4.24 12.52
C LEU A 57 -28.71 5.58 11.80
N GLY A 58 -28.66 5.61 10.45
CA GLY A 58 -29.04 6.76 9.65
C GLY A 58 -27.89 7.67 9.23
N HIS A 59 -26.63 7.31 9.53
CA HIS A 59 -25.47 8.07 9.09
C HIS A 59 -25.15 7.82 7.60
N GLU A 60 -24.46 8.78 6.99
CA GLU A 60 -23.90 8.64 5.64
C GLU A 60 -22.48 8.10 5.75
N VAL A 61 -22.26 6.83 5.39
CA VAL A 61 -20.98 6.17 5.58
C VAL A 61 -20.25 6.01 4.26
N SER A 62 -18.98 6.46 4.22
CA SER A 62 -18.03 6.20 3.14
C SER A 62 -16.96 5.22 3.62
N ARG A 63 -16.79 4.13 2.89
CA ARG A 63 -15.72 3.13 3.12
C ARG A 63 -14.53 3.46 2.26
N GLU A 64 -13.38 3.65 2.87
CA GLU A 64 -12.13 3.98 2.18
C GLU A 64 -11.08 2.89 2.37
N TYR A 65 -10.42 2.57 1.27
CA TYR A 65 -9.21 1.76 1.25
C TYR A 65 -8.03 2.66 0.90
N TYR A 66 -7.06 2.80 1.81
CA TYR A 66 -5.83 3.51 1.55
C TYR A 66 -4.84 2.59 0.85
N VAL A 67 -4.41 2.97 -0.34
CA VAL A 67 -3.44 2.23 -1.16
C VAL A 67 -2.08 2.89 -1.03
N ASN A 68 -1.17 2.24 -0.31
CA ASN A 68 0.24 2.65 -0.27
C ASN A 68 0.94 2.17 -1.55
N ASP A 69 0.78 2.91 -2.65
CA ASP A 69 1.28 2.59 -3.98
C ASP A 69 2.65 3.23 -4.29
N ALA A 70 3.29 3.78 -3.27
CA ALA A 70 4.59 4.45 -3.37
C ALA A 70 5.64 3.82 -2.44
N GLY A 71 6.89 4.23 -2.60
CA GLY A 71 7.97 3.88 -1.69
C GLY A 71 8.60 2.51 -1.92
N ARG A 72 9.52 2.17 -1.02
CA ARG A 72 10.44 1.05 -1.12
C ARG A 72 9.78 -0.32 -1.28
N GLN A 73 8.62 -0.56 -0.66
CA GLN A 73 7.94 -1.85 -0.76
C GLN A 73 7.46 -2.15 -2.17
N ILE A 74 7.01 -1.14 -2.91
CA ILE A 74 6.62 -1.28 -4.31
C ILE A 74 7.85 -1.49 -5.19
N ASP A 75 8.97 -0.87 -4.86
CA ASP A 75 10.23 -1.11 -5.54
C ASP A 75 10.73 -2.55 -5.33
N ILE A 76 10.58 -3.11 -4.12
CA ILE A 76 10.89 -4.53 -3.86
C ILE A 76 9.94 -5.44 -4.66
N LEU A 77 8.67 -5.11 -4.78
CA LEU A 77 7.72 -5.85 -5.62
C LEU A 77 8.19 -5.87 -7.09
N ALA A 78 8.48 -4.71 -7.64
CA ALA A 78 8.96 -4.58 -9.01
C ALA A 78 10.28 -5.33 -9.24
N CYS A 79 11.24 -5.20 -8.32
CA CYS A 79 12.50 -5.93 -8.34
C CYS A 79 12.25 -7.45 -8.34
N SER A 80 11.39 -7.94 -7.45
CA SER A 80 11.06 -9.37 -7.34
C SER A 80 10.48 -9.92 -8.65
N ILE A 81 9.58 -9.18 -9.28
CA ILE A 81 8.99 -9.54 -10.58
C ILE A 81 10.06 -9.54 -11.67
N PHE A 82 10.91 -8.50 -11.73
CA PHE A 82 12.01 -8.41 -12.70
C PHE A 82 12.96 -9.61 -12.59
N LEU A 83 13.45 -9.89 -11.38
CA LEU A 83 14.37 -11.00 -11.13
C LEU A 83 13.75 -12.36 -11.52
N ARG A 84 12.45 -12.53 -11.32
CA ARG A 84 11.73 -13.74 -11.68
C ARG A 84 11.50 -13.83 -13.19
N LYS A 85 11.07 -12.74 -13.83
CA LYS A 85 10.84 -12.64 -15.28
C LYS A 85 12.07 -13.02 -16.09
N PHE A 86 13.22 -12.47 -15.72
CA PHE A 86 14.48 -12.66 -16.44
C PHE A 86 15.34 -13.80 -15.91
N LYS A 87 14.86 -14.53 -14.86
CA LYS A 87 15.58 -15.66 -14.26
C LYS A 87 17.01 -15.28 -13.88
N CYS A 88 17.18 -14.17 -13.16
CA CYS A 88 18.48 -13.68 -12.74
C CYS A 88 19.13 -14.56 -11.67
N PHE A 89 18.33 -15.26 -10.88
CA PHE A 89 18.77 -16.17 -9.82
C PHE A 89 18.17 -17.56 -9.98
N SER A 90 18.86 -18.58 -9.48
CA SER A 90 18.27 -19.89 -9.23
C SER A 90 17.24 -19.79 -8.09
N LYS A 91 16.36 -20.80 -7.96
CA LYS A 91 15.32 -20.80 -6.93
C LYS A 91 15.91 -20.71 -5.50
N ASN A 92 17.07 -21.30 -5.28
CA ASN A 92 17.71 -21.37 -3.95
C ASN A 92 18.54 -20.11 -3.61
N GLU A 93 18.90 -19.32 -4.61
CA GLU A 93 19.73 -18.11 -4.45
C GLU A 93 18.93 -16.81 -4.53
N PHE A 94 17.60 -16.92 -4.67
CA PHE A 94 16.72 -15.75 -4.78
C PHE A 94 16.82 -14.88 -3.51
N PRO A 95 17.01 -13.54 -3.65
CA PRO A 95 17.28 -12.66 -2.53
C PRO A 95 16.27 -12.81 -1.39
N GLU A 96 16.76 -12.78 -0.15
CA GLU A 96 15.93 -13.08 1.01
C GLU A 96 14.88 -11.98 1.27
N SER A 97 15.25 -10.72 1.07
CA SER A 97 14.34 -9.56 1.21
C SER A 97 13.40 -9.38 0.01
N ALA A 98 13.52 -10.17 -1.06
CA ALA A 98 12.59 -10.14 -2.18
C ALA A 98 11.32 -10.95 -1.88
N TYR A 99 10.22 -10.59 -2.53
CA TYR A 99 8.96 -11.34 -2.44
C TYR A 99 9.05 -12.65 -3.22
N LYS A 100 8.68 -13.77 -2.56
CA LYS A 100 8.91 -15.13 -3.08
C LYS A 100 7.62 -15.91 -3.38
N GLY A 101 6.44 -15.32 -3.12
CA GLY A 101 5.15 -15.99 -3.33
C GLY A 101 4.92 -16.39 -4.79
N SER A 102 4.03 -17.38 -5.01
CA SER A 102 3.68 -17.86 -6.37
C SER A 102 3.15 -16.74 -7.26
N TYR A 103 2.44 -15.79 -6.68
CA TYR A 103 1.91 -14.62 -7.38
C TYR A 103 3.00 -13.80 -8.10
N ILE A 104 4.24 -13.75 -7.58
CA ILE A 104 5.36 -13.08 -8.27
C ILE A 104 5.67 -13.77 -9.59
N SER A 105 5.64 -15.11 -9.62
CA SER A 105 5.85 -15.87 -10.86
C SER A 105 4.67 -15.68 -11.82
N GLU A 106 3.45 -15.68 -11.32
CA GLU A 106 2.23 -15.44 -12.10
C GLU A 106 2.27 -14.05 -12.76
N ILE A 107 2.67 -13.01 -12.01
CA ILE A 107 2.82 -11.66 -12.56
C ILE A 107 3.95 -11.62 -13.59
N ALA A 108 5.09 -12.26 -13.30
CA ALA A 108 6.24 -12.32 -14.20
C ALA A 108 5.93 -13.05 -15.51
N ASP A 109 5.09 -14.07 -15.47
CA ASP A 109 4.66 -14.80 -16.66
C ASP A 109 3.61 -14.00 -17.46
N ALA A 110 2.72 -13.26 -16.78
CA ALA A 110 1.65 -12.50 -17.40
C ALA A 110 2.10 -11.18 -18.05
N ILE A 111 3.21 -10.57 -17.57
CA ILE A 111 3.69 -9.33 -18.17
C ILE A 111 4.41 -9.58 -19.49
N GLU A 112 4.01 -8.84 -20.54
CA GLU A 112 4.70 -8.81 -21.83
C GLU A 112 5.70 -7.66 -21.84
N LEU A 113 6.95 -7.95 -22.16
CA LEU A 113 8.03 -6.96 -22.24
C LEU A 113 8.79 -7.19 -23.56
N ASP A 114 8.97 -6.13 -24.31
CA ASP A 114 9.75 -6.14 -25.56
C ASP A 114 11.24 -5.87 -25.27
N ILE A 115 11.80 -6.66 -24.33
CA ILE A 115 13.24 -6.63 -24.03
C ILE A 115 13.76 -8.04 -23.78
N GLY A 116 14.99 -8.29 -24.25
CA GLY A 116 15.78 -9.45 -23.86
C GLY A 116 16.93 -9.02 -22.94
N ILE A 117 17.30 -9.85 -22.00
CA ILE A 117 18.49 -9.67 -21.15
C ILE A 117 19.44 -10.81 -21.42
N THR A 118 20.65 -10.49 -21.86
CA THR A 118 21.72 -11.46 -22.13
C THR A 118 22.25 -12.09 -20.83
N LYS A 119 22.94 -13.21 -20.96
CA LYS A 119 23.58 -13.86 -19.82
C LYS A 119 24.59 -12.94 -19.13
N SER A 120 25.41 -12.23 -19.92
CA SER A 120 26.42 -11.30 -19.40
C SER A 120 25.80 -10.15 -18.62
N GLU A 121 24.67 -9.60 -19.10
CA GLU A 121 23.94 -8.53 -18.39
C GLU A 121 23.35 -9.02 -17.06
N LYS A 122 22.82 -10.26 -17.02
CA LYS A 122 22.35 -10.86 -15.76
C LYS A 122 23.49 -11.04 -14.77
N GLU A 123 24.63 -11.57 -15.22
CA GLU A 123 25.83 -11.72 -14.41
C GLU A 123 26.29 -10.37 -13.86
N SER A 124 26.30 -9.32 -14.67
CA SER A 124 26.65 -7.96 -14.24
C SER A 124 25.67 -7.38 -13.19
N LEU A 125 24.37 -7.69 -13.31
CA LEU A 125 23.37 -7.24 -12.32
C LEU A 125 23.61 -7.84 -10.94
N ILE A 126 24.07 -9.10 -10.87
CA ILE A 126 24.22 -9.85 -9.63
C ILE A 126 25.67 -9.92 -9.13
N ASP A 127 26.63 -9.37 -9.87
CA ASP A 127 28.04 -9.39 -9.49
C ASP A 127 28.31 -8.50 -8.27
N ASN A 128 29.18 -8.95 -7.38
CA ASN A 128 29.62 -8.18 -6.20
C ASN A 128 28.46 -7.54 -5.39
N LEU A 129 27.40 -8.30 -5.15
CA LEU A 129 26.29 -7.85 -4.30
C LEU A 129 26.70 -7.83 -2.82
N PRO A 130 26.16 -6.87 -2.02
CA PRO A 130 26.37 -6.85 -0.58
C PRO A 130 25.93 -8.15 0.12
N ASN A 131 26.56 -8.45 1.26
CA ASN A 131 26.18 -9.61 2.07
C ASN A 131 24.91 -9.35 2.89
N ASP A 132 24.67 -8.11 3.30
CA ASP A 132 23.44 -7.71 3.98
C ASP A 132 22.26 -7.83 3.02
N ASN A 133 21.16 -8.39 3.50
CA ASN A 133 19.98 -8.68 2.68
C ASN A 133 19.24 -7.41 2.23
N GLU A 134 19.21 -6.38 3.08
CA GLU A 134 18.54 -5.12 2.77
C GLU A 134 19.37 -4.29 1.80
N GLU A 135 20.68 -4.18 2.03
CA GLU A 135 21.61 -3.51 1.10
C GLU A 135 21.64 -4.22 -0.27
N ARG A 136 21.56 -5.55 -0.26
CA ARG A 136 21.52 -6.37 -1.49
C ARG A 136 20.29 -6.05 -2.33
N ILE A 137 19.11 -6.01 -1.73
CA ILE A 137 17.88 -5.70 -2.49
C ILE A 137 17.88 -4.26 -2.99
N ASP A 138 18.37 -3.31 -2.20
CA ASP A 138 18.47 -1.91 -2.60
C ASP A 138 19.46 -1.72 -3.76
N THR A 139 20.61 -2.41 -3.72
CA THR A 139 21.57 -2.43 -4.82
C THR A 139 20.97 -2.99 -6.11
N LEU A 140 20.20 -4.08 -6.02
CA LEU A 140 19.51 -4.66 -7.17
C LEU A 140 18.47 -3.70 -7.76
N ILE A 141 17.66 -3.06 -6.92
CA ILE A 141 16.69 -2.06 -7.31
C ILE A 141 17.37 -0.93 -8.09
N GLU A 142 18.45 -0.38 -7.54
CA GLU A 142 19.19 0.71 -8.15
C GLU A 142 19.79 0.30 -9.52
N ARG A 143 20.47 -0.84 -9.58
CA ARG A 143 21.05 -1.36 -10.83
C ARG A 143 19.98 -1.58 -11.91
N ILE A 144 18.82 -2.15 -11.55
CA ILE A 144 17.74 -2.39 -12.50
C ILE A 144 17.14 -1.07 -12.99
N LYS A 145 16.92 -0.10 -12.09
CA LYS A 145 16.42 1.25 -12.46
C LYS A 145 17.35 1.95 -13.45
N ILE A 146 18.66 1.86 -13.23
CA ILE A 146 19.65 2.52 -14.07
C ILE A 146 19.75 1.84 -15.44
N ASN A 147 19.86 0.52 -15.47
CA ASN A 147 20.15 -0.23 -16.70
C ASN A 147 18.88 -0.51 -17.54
N TYR A 148 17.69 -0.60 -16.90
CA TYR A 148 16.44 -0.99 -17.54
C TYR A 148 15.26 -0.07 -17.17
N PRO A 149 15.37 1.27 -17.28
CA PRO A 149 14.38 2.21 -16.75
C PRO A 149 12.97 2.01 -17.34
N LYS A 150 12.86 1.70 -18.63
CA LYS A 150 11.55 1.44 -19.25
C LYS A 150 10.90 0.15 -18.76
N ALA A 151 11.68 -0.92 -18.69
CA ALA A 151 11.18 -2.19 -18.17
C ALA A 151 10.82 -2.07 -16.69
N TRP A 152 11.62 -1.34 -15.91
CA TRP A 152 11.33 -1.04 -14.52
C TRP A 152 9.96 -0.39 -14.35
N SER A 153 9.69 0.71 -15.07
CA SER A 153 8.41 1.40 -15.00
C SER A 153 7.25 0.46 -15.39
N SER A 154 7.37 -0.25 -16.51
CA SER A 154 6.34 -1.18 -16.96
C SER A 154 6.07 -2.29 -15.96
N ILE A 155 7.10 -2.88 -15.35
CA ILE A 155 6.97 -3.95 -14.36
C ILE A 155 6.33 -3.42 -13.07
N ARG A 156 6.75 -2.23 -12.61
CA ARG A 156 6.22 -1.60 -11.42
C ARG A 156 4.72 -1.33 -11.55
N ASP A 157 4.32 -0.70 -12.65
CA ASP A 157 2.93 -0.32 -12.88
C ASP A 157 2.04 -1.54 -13.12
N PHE A 158 2.53 -2.53 -13.89
CA PHE A 158 1.81 -3.77 -14.13
C PHE A 158 1.66 -4.60 -12.85
N GLY A 159 2.76 -4.79 -12.10
CA GLY A 159 2.77 -5.55 -10.86
C GLY A 159 1.84 -4.97 -9.81
N LEU A 160 1.90 -3.65 -9.60
CA LEU A 160 1.02 -2.92 -8.71
C LEU A 160 -0.45 -3.07 -9.11
N SER A 161 -0.77 -2.85 -10.39
CA SER A 161 -2.13 -2.99 -10.92
C SER A 161 -2.66 -4.40 -10.78
N TYR A 162 -1.82 -5.41 -10.99
CA TYR A 162 -2.18 -6.82 -10.82
C TYR A 162 -2.56 -7.14 -9.38
N VAL A 163 -1.73 -6.74 -8.42
CA VAL A 163 -1.99 -6.99 -6.99
C VAL A 163 -3.23 -6.24 -6.53
N ILE A 164 -3.41 -4.96 -6.88
CA ILE A 164 -4.60 -4.19 -6.52
C ILE A 164 -5.87 -4.84 -7.08
N ARG A 165 -5.84 -5.32 -8.32
CA ARG A 165 -6.96 -6.04 -8.92
C ARG A 165 -7.29 -7.30 -8.14
N SER A 166 -6.30 -8.11 -7.78
CA SER A 166 -6.49 -9.30 -6.96
C SER A 166 -7.10 -8.98 -5.59
N ILE A 167 -6.64 -7.93 -4.93
CA ILE A 167 -7.19 -7.46 -3.65
C ILE A 167 -8.67 -7.07 -3.81
N ARG A 168 -9.01 -6.32 -4.85
CA ARG A 168 -10.40 -5.91 -5.15
C ARG A 168 -11.31 -7.11 -5.41
N GLU A 169 -10.83 -8.07 -6.18
CA GLU A 169 -11.57 -9.30 -6.48
C GLU A 169 -11.84 -10.12 -5.22
N ASP A 170 -10.87 -10.28 -4.34
CA ASP A 170 -11.02 -11.01 -3.09
C ASP A 170 -11.98 -10.31 -2.13
N LEU A 171 -11.88 -9.00 -1.97
CA LEU A 171 -12.81 -8.22 -1.17
C LEU A 171 -14.24 -8.29 -1.74
N THR A 172 -14.39 -8.25 -3.06
CA THR A 172 -15.69 -8.39 -3.73
C THR A 172 -16.29 -9.77 -3.49
N LYS A 173 -15.50 -10.86 -3.62
CA LYS A 173 -15.94 -12.22 -3.27
C LYS A 173 -16.35 -12.33 -1.81
N PHE A 174 -15.66 -11.62 -0.94
CA PHE A 174 -15.96 -11.52 0.50
C PHE A 174 -17.16 -10.60 0.80
N LYS A 175 -17.74 -9.96 -0.23
CA LYS A 175 -18.87 -9.01 -0.17
C LYS A 175 -18.56 -7.74 0.64
N VAL A 176 -17.30 -7.34 0.68
CA VAL A 176 -16.84 -6.08 1.25
C VAL A 176 -16.52 -5.11 0.11
N ILE A 177 -17.24 -4.00 0.06
CA ILE A 177 -17.15 -3.03 -1.04
C ILE A 177 -16.71 -1.69 -0.49
N PHE A 178 -15.70 -1.11 -1.12
CA PHE A 178 -15.19 0.22 -0.80
C PHE A 178 -15.75 1.26 -1.77
N ASN A 179 -16.14 2.41 -1.23
CA ASN A 179 -16.62 3.56 -2.00
C ASN A 179 -15.45 4.32 -2.62
N ASN A 180 -14.34 4.41 -1.89
CA ASN A 180 -13.15 5.13 -2.28
C ASN A 180 -11.90 4.26 -2.15
N TRP A 181 -11.02 4.35 -3.16
CA TRP A 181 -9.67 3.80 -3.16
C TRP A 181 -8.71 4.98 -3.26
N PHE A 182 -8.18 5.40 -2.12
CA PHE A 182 -7.28 6.52 -2.03
C PHE A 182 -5.85 6.06 -2.27
N PHE A 183 -5.19 6.60 -3.27
CA PHE A 183 -3.81 6.28 -3.62
C PHE A 183 -2.85 7.29 -3.01
N GLU A 184 -1.83 6.83 -2.29
CA GLU A 184 -0.82 7.69 -1.68
C GLU A 184 -0.11 8.54 -2.73
N SER A 185 0.17 7.99 -3.92
CA SER A 185 0.77 8.72 -5.04
C SER A 185 -0.03 9.96 -5.47
N SER A 186 -1.33 10.01 -5.18
CA SER A 186 -2.17 11.18 -5.46
C SER A 186 -1.82 12.41 -4.63
N LEU A 187 -1.09 12.25 -3.52
CA LEU A 187 -0.56 13.34 -2.72
C LEU A 187 0.58 14.10 -3.41
N GLY A 188 1.14 13.48 -4.46
CA GLY A 188 2.25 14.02 -5.24
C GLY A 188 3.61 13.80 -4.57
N GLU A 189 4.66 14.32 -5.20
CA GLU A 189 6.03 14.15 -4.75
C GLU A 189 6.51 15.35 -3.93
N LEU A 190 7.46 15.12 -3.01
CA LEU A 190 8.10 16.18 -2.22
C LEU A 190 8.89 17.18 -3.09
N SER A 191 9.38 16.74 -4.24
CA SER A 191 10.07 17.56 -5.24
C SER A 191 9.15 18.60 -5.91
N ASP A 192 7.86 18.31 -6.03
CA ASP A 192 6.86 19.24 -6.56
C ASP A 192 6.31 20.14 -5.43
N LYS A 193 6.73 21.40 -5.42
CA LYS A 193 6.25 22.41 -4.45
C LYS A 193 4.73 22.66 -4.50
N LYS A 194 4.04 22.23 -5.55
CA LYS A 194 2.59 22.36 -5.70
C LYS A 194 1.83 21.13 -5.19
N SER A 195 2.52 20.04 -4.90
CA SER A 195 1.91 18.82 -4.36
C SER A 195 1.27 19.06 -3.00
N GLU A 196 0.29 18.26 -2.63
CA GLU A 196 -0.38 18.37 -1.32
C GLU A 196 0.59 18.01 -0.18
N ILE A 197 1.46 17.03 -0.40
CA ILE A 197 2.47 16.66 0.60
C ILE A 197 3.47 17.79 0.86
N SER A 198 3.95 18.49 -0.20
CA SER A 198 4.87 19.62 -0.04
C SER A 198 4.21 20.82 0.65
N LYS A 199 2.95 21.09 0.35
CA LYS A 199 2.17 22.15 1.03
C LYS A 199 1.94 21.82 2.51
N ALA A 200 1.60 20.57 2.82
CA ALA A 200 1.42 20.12 4.19
C ALA A 200 2.73 20.22 4.98
N LEU A 201 3.83 19.73 4.39
CA LEU A 201 5.16 19.79 4.98
C LEU A 201 5.58 21.22 5.28
N ALA A 202 5.40 22.15 4.36
CA ALA A 202 5.77 23.57 4.56
C ALA A 202 5.02 24.21 5.75
N LYS A 203 3.75 23.81 5.99
CA LYS A 203 2.98 24.25 7.16
C LYS A 203 3.55 23.68 8.45
N VAL A 204 3.85 22.39 8.44
CA VAL A 204 4.36 21.67 9.63
C VAL A 204 5.76 22.15 9.99
N GLN A 205 6.66 22.30 9.01
CA GLN A 205 8.04 22.73 9.24
C GLN A 205 8.14 24.12 9.86
N LYS A 206 7.20 25.00 9.57
CA LYS A 206 7.22 26.37 10.08
C LYS A 206 7.07 26.45 11.61
N ASP A 207 6.17 25.65 12.18
CA ASP A 207 5.71 25.82 13.54
C ASP A 207 5.86 24.58 14.44
N HIS A 208 6.06 23.39 13.84
CA HIS A 208 5.91 22.11 14.54
C HIS A 208 6.94 21.04 14.14
N ALA A 209 8.05 21.44 13.53
CA ALA A 209 9.09 20.49 13.16
C ALA A 209 10.48 21.04 13.51
N TYR A 210 11.41 20.10 13.70
CA TYR A 210 12.83 20.39 13.95
C TYR A 210 13.71 19.40 13.19
N GLU A 211 14.94 19.80 12.91
CA GLU A 211 15.96 18.95 12.31
C GLU A 211 16.82 18.29 13.38
N LYS A 212 17.05 16.97 13.22
CA LYS A 212 17.95 16.20 14.10
C LYS A 212 18.53 15.02 13.34
N ASN A 213 19.85 14.91 13.33
CA ASN A 213 20.62 13.83 12.70
C ASN A 213 20.27 13.66 11.20
N GLY A 214 20.19 14.74 10.43
CA GLY A 214 19.86 14.70 9.00
C GLY A 214 18.39 14.37 8.68
N ALA A 215 17.54 14.27 9.68
CA ALA A 215 16.12 14.00 9.50
C ALA A 215 15.25 15.15 10.02
N ILE A 216 14.10 15.37 9.39
CA ILE A 216 13.08 16.32 9.87
C ILE A 216 12.08 15.55 10.72
N TRP A 217 11.88 16.03 11.95
CA TRP A 217 11.02 15.45 12.95
C TRP A 217 9.81 16.34 13.19
N LEU A 218 8.63 15.74 13.25
CA LEU A 218 7.40 16.39 13.72
C LEU A 218 7.35 16.30 15.25
N GLU A 219 7.07 17.40 15.93
CA GLU A 219 6.83 17.47 17.37
C GLU A 219 5.46 16.85 17.75
N SER A 220 5.19 15.63 17.30
CA SER A 220 3.90 14.97 17.50
C SER A 220 3.57 14.72 18.97
N SER A 221 4.58 14.65 19.84
CA SER A 221 4.38 14.59 21.29
C SER A 221 3.61 15.79 21.84
N LYS A 222 3.75 16.99 21.24
CA LYS A 222 2.96 18.18 21.62
C LYS A 222 1.47 18.05 21.30
N PHE A 223 1.11 17.09 20.45
CA PHE A 223 -0.27 16.82 20.02
C PHE A 223 -0.84 15.52 20.61
N GLY A 224 -0.17 14.95 21.62
CA GLY A 224 -0.67 13.76 22.34
C GLY A 224 -0.10 12.43 21.87
N ASP A 225 0.87 12.41 20.96
CA ASP A 225 1.60 11.18 20.61
C ASP A 225 2.58 10.79 21.74
N ASP A 226 2.98 9.55 21.80
CA ASP A 226 3.94 9.01 22.78
C ASP A 226 5.38 9.51 22.53
N LYS A 227 5.68 9.93 21.30
CA LYS A 227 6.99 10.43 20.87
C LYS A 227 6.91 11.24 19.59
N ASP A 228 7.95 12.03 19.32
CA ASP A 228 8.10 12.73 18.04
C ASP A 228 8.35 11.75 16.89
N ARG A 229 7.88 12.12 15.70
CA ARG A 229 7.92 11.27 14.51
C ARG A 229 8.80 11.86 13.41
N VAL A 230 9.62 11.01 12.81
CA VAL A 230 10.37 11.39 11.60
C VAL A 230 9.40 11.51 10.43
N ILE A 231 9.42 12.67 9.77
CA ILE A 231 8.59 12.96 8.58
C ILE A 231 9.40 13.03 7.30
N ILE A 232 10.71 13.30 7.37
CA ILE A 232 11.64 13.19 6.24
C ILE A 232 12.93 12.53 6.73
N ARG A 233 13.47 11.64 5.93
CA ARG A 233 14.83 11.09 6.05
C ARG A 233 15.63 11.47 4.82
N GLU A 234 16.94 11.72 4.98
CA GLU A 234 17.88 11.79 3.86
C GLU A 234 17.99 10.43 3.15
#